data_5f9c1ecc8543561e25e8cb09c45d7179
#
_entry.id   5f9c1ecc8543561e25e8cb09c45d7179
#
_cell.length_a   1.000
_cell.length_b   1.000
_cell.length_c   1.000
_cell.angle_alpha   90.00
_cell.angle_beta   90.00
_cell.angle_gamma   90.00
#
_symmetry.space_group_name_H-M   'P 1'
#
loop_
_entity.id
_entity.type
_entity.pdbx_description
1 polymer ?
#
loop_
_entity_poly.entity_id
_entity_poly.type
_entity_poly.pdbx_seq_one_letter_code
_entity_poly.pdbx_strand_id
1 'polypeptide(L)'
;MPASRPEFSLLPRPGKVSPRPGRFVLGQDTAVRALPGAEGAADLLRTLLGPTTGLPLSPSPDGRVVLALDPQLGGLGDEGYGLTVGPQALLLRAARPDGLLRGVQTIRQLLPPEALSGGARGISWELPCVEISDVPAHPWRGAMLDVARHFQPVSYLHRYVDLMALHKLNVLHLHLTDDQGWRMPVDAYPRLTSVGGHRAQSLSDGVPHSGAYTKAELRGLVRHARERGVTVMPEIEMPGHVRAALAAYPGLGNHPERRLDVWTRWGVCDTVFGVHEEVLDFCRTVLEEVMDLFPSPYIHVGGDECPTTEWEESPAARSRAAAEGLDAPGDLHGWFMGRIGSFLVEHGRRPTGWAETGGELPPEFTVMTWRDPEHARTAARRGHQVVTAHHRATYLDYAQSTDPDELPAQDGDPVPLHAVHTNDPVPRGWGPDEASRVLGTQAQLWTEYVTTPDRIEYLTYPRLCALADRAWSGGRGDWAGFVERLRHHTARLDALGVRYRPLTTRSLAAASAGTARPPR
;
A
#
# COMPACT_ATOMS: atom_id res chain seq x y z
N MET A 1 18.15 -18.24 24.36
CA MET A 1 18.47 -18.08 22.93
C MET A 1 19.71 -17.22 22.83
N PRO A 2 20.68 -17.47 21.91
CA PRO A 2 21.78 -16.55 21.76
C PRO A 2 21.19 -15.18 21.38
N ALA A 3 21.66 -14.11 22.03
CA ALA A 3 21.28 -12.75 21.74
C ALA A 3 21.43 -12.51 20.22
N SER A 4 20.39 -11.97 19.57
CA SER A 4 20.50 -11.64 18.14
C SER A 4 21.63 -10.64 17.95
N ARG A 5 22.48 -10.87 16.93
CA ARG A 5 23.51 -9.90 16.63
C ARG A 5 22.84 -8.69 15.95
N PRO A 6 23.08 -7.45 16.42
CA PRO A 6 22.44 -6.25 15.85
C PRO A 6 22.55 -6.14 14.33
N GLU A 7 23.65 -6.58 13.78
CA GLU A 7 23.97 -6.56 12.33
C GLU A 7 23.04 -7.41 11.46
N PHE A 8 22.28 -8.37 12.07
CA PHE A 8 21.29 -9.18 11.38
C PHE A 8 19.86 -8.86 11.80
N SER A 9 19.67 -7.71 12.45
CA SER A 9 18.33 -7.20 12.82
C SER A 9 17.60 -6.61 11.60
N LEU A 10 17.25 -7.49 10.65
CA LEU A 10 16.58 -7.14 9.39
C LEU A 10 15.07 -7.10 9.57
N LEU A 11 14.42 -6.11 8.95
CA LEU A 11 12.97 -5.97 8.85
C LEU A 11 12.54 -5.73 7.39
N PRO A 12 11.67 -6.58 6.84
CA PRO A 12 11.08 -7.81 7.40
C PRO A 12 12.12 -8.89 7.71
N ARG A 13 11.73 -9.81 8.63
CA ARG A 13 12.58 -10.95 8.99
C ARG A 13 12.77 -11.89 7.79
N PRO A 14 14.02 -12.18 7.38
CA PRO A 14 14.28 -13.13 6.30
C PRO A 14 13.93 -14.57 6.70
N GLY A 15 13.69 -15.40 5.68
CA GLY A 15 13.37 -16.82 5.85
C GLY A 15 14.50 -17.61 6.54
N LYS A 16 15.74 -17.46 6.04
CA LYS A 16 16.92 -18.10 6.60
C LYS A 16 18.10 -17.14 6.58
N VAL A 17 18.79 -17.03 7.70
CA VAL A 17 20.03 -16.25 7.87
C VAL A 17 21.09 -17.15 8.47
N SER A 18 22.23 -17.30 7.79
CA SER A 18 23.37 -18.11 8.24
C SER A 18 24.62 -17.23 8.32
N PRO A 19 24.98 -16.73 9.52
CA PRO A 19 26.17 -15.91 9.71
C PRO A 19 27.44 -16.62 9.27
N ARG A 20 28.38 -15.86 8.71
CA ARG A 20 29.71 -16.31 8.28
C ARG A 20 30.79 -15.44 8.95
N PRO A 21 31.99 -15.93 9.15
CA PRO A 21 33.08 -15.10 9.69
C PRO A 21 33.57 -14.09 8.65
N GLY A 22 33.95 -12.89 9.12
CA GLY A 22 34.51 -11.81 8.29
C GLY A 22 33.52 -10.71 7.91
N ARG A 23 33.99 -9.76 7.15
CA ARG A 23 33.25 -8.60 6.64
C ARG A 23 33.61 -8.36 5.18
N PHE A 24 32.68 -7.86 4.40
CA PHE A 24 32.88 -7.32 3.06
C PHE A 24 32.94 -5.80 3.14
N VAL A 25 34.01 -5.20 2.67
CA VAL A 25 34.20 -3.75 2.70
C VAL A 25 33.91 -3.16 1.33
N LEU A 26 32.98 -2.19 1.30
CA LEU A 26 32.75 -1.34 0.13
C LEU A 26 33.76 -0.20 0.15
N GLY A 27 34.59 -0.07 -0.88
CA GLY A 27 35.59 0.96 -1.06
C GLY A 27 35.44 1.70 -2.39
N GLN A 28 36.30 2.65 -2.64
CA GLN A 28 36.32 3.46 -3.88
C GLN A 28 36.55 2.59 -5.15
N ASP A 29 37.18 1.45 -4.98
CA ASP A 29 37.44 0.44 -6.02
C ASP A 29 36.34 -0.58 -6.19
N THR A 30 35.30 -0.54 -5.35
CA THR A 30 34.19 -1.50 -5.42
C THR A 30 33.35 -1.21 -6.64
N ALA A 31 33.30 -2.20 -7.54
CA ALA A 31 32.50 -2.15 -8.76
C ALA A 31 31.35 -3.16 -8.70
N VAL A 32 30.29 -2.87 -9.46
CA VAL A 32 29.08 -3.67 -9.56
C VAL A 32 29.06 -4.38 -10.93
N ARG A 33 28.87 -5.70 -10.89
CA ARG A 33 28.68 -6.56 -12.06
C ARG A 33 27.23 -6.97 -12.14
N ALA A 34 26.49 -6.48 -13.13
CA ALA A 34 25.18 -7.00 -13.49
C ALA A 34 25.33 -8.08 -14.57
N LEU A 35 24.79 -9.25 -14.34
CA LEU A 35 24.59 -10.24 -15.41
C LEU A 35 23.30 -9.92 -16.18
N PRO A 36 23.10 -10.47 -17.40
CA PRO A 36 21.94 -10.17 -18.23
C PRO A 36 20.61 -10.30 -17.46
N GLY A 37 19.78 -9.24 -17.51
CA GLY A 37 18.50 -9.13 -16.81
C GLY A 37 18.59 -8.61 -15.37
N ALA A 38 19.79 -8.36 -14.83
CA ALA A 38 19.99 -7.82 -13.49
C ALA A 38 20.33 -6.31 -13.47
N GLU A 39 20.36 -5.65 -14.64
CA GLU A 39 20.79 -4.26 -14.81
C GLU A 39 19.97 -3.29 -13.96
N GLY A 40 18.63 -3.43 -13.98
CA GLY A 40 17.73 -2.56 -13.20
C GLY A 40 17.96 -2.64 -11.69
N ALA A 41 18.27 -3.83 -11.16
CA ALA A 41 18.59 -3.99 -9.74
C ALA A 41 19.97 -3.42 -9.39
N ALA A 42 20.95 -3.52 -10.29
CA ALA A 42 22.25 -2.91 -10.14
C ALA A 42 22.17 -1.37 -10.19
N ASP A 43 21.33 -0.84 -11.07
CA ASP A 43 21.05 0.60 -11.15
C ASP A 43 20.36 1.10 -9.87
N LEU A 44 19.39 0.36 -9.35
CA LEU A 44 18.76 0.67 -8.06
C LEU A 44 19.79 0.68 -6.93
N LEU A 45 20.65 -0.35 -6.85
CA LEU A 45 21.68 -0.42 -5.82
C LEU A 45 22.61 0.82 -5.86
N ARG A 46 23.06 1.20 -7.06
CA ARG A 46 23.93 2.38 -7.26
C ARG A 46 23.20 3.68 -6.93
N THR A 47 21.95 3.82 -7.36
CA THR A 47 21.12 5.00 -7.08
C THR A 47 20.88 5.18 -5.58
N LEU A 48 20.71 4.10 -4.83
CA LEU A 48 20.42 4.15 -3.41
C LEU A 48 21.66 4.27 -2.53
N LEU A 49 22.78 3.69 -2.93
CA LEU A 49 24.01 3.68 -2.11
C LEU A 49 25.06 4.71 -2.56
N GLY A 50 25.17 5.00 -3.85
CA GLY A 50 26.19 5.92 -4.35
C GLY A 50 26.16 7.30 -3.67
N PRO A 51 25.03 8.02 -3.71
CA PRO A 51 24.93 9.36 -3.10
C PRO A 51 25.13 9.36 -1.58
N THR A 52 24.68 8.29 -0.90
CA THR A 52 24.71 8.23 0.57
C THR A 52 26.06 7.79 1.12
N THR A 53 26.78 6.92 0.40
CA THR A 53 28.09 6.42 0.81
C THR A 53 29.26 7.22 0.22
N GLY A 54 29.02 8.00 -0.84
CA GLY A 54 30.05 8.66 -1.62
C GLY A 54 30.91 7.71 -2.46
N LEU A 55 30.46 6.46 -2.66
CA LEU A 55 31.15 5.46 -3.46
C LEU A 55 30.61 5.47 -4.90
N PRO A 56 31.47 5.37 -5.92
CA PRO A 56 31.04 5.40 -7.32
C PRO A 56 30.28 4.14 -7.74
N LEU A 57 30.56 3.00 -7.12
CA LEU A 57 29.95 1.69 -7.42
C LEU A 57 29.86 1.45 -8.95
N SER A 58 30.94 1.74 -9.66
CA SER A 58 30.96 1.76 -11.12
C SER A 58 30.61 0.41 -11.72
N PRO A 59 29.91 0.35 -12.86
CA PRO A 59 29.69 -0.89 -13.59
C PRO A 59 31.05 -1.47 -14.06
N SER A 60 31.24 -2.78 -13.85
CA SER A 60 32.46 -3.47 -14.34
C SER A 60 32.20 -4.98 -14.51
N PRO A 61 32.73 -5.62 -15.56
CA PRO A 61 32.68 -7.06 -15.70
C PRO A 61 33.44 -7.80 -14.59
N ASP A 62 34.41 -7.15 -13.95
CA ASP A 62 35.21 -7.70 -12.86
C ASP A 62 34.70 -7.23 -11.47
N GLY A 63 33.50 -6.64 -11.41
CA GLY A 63 32.91 -6.14 -10.17
C GLY A 63 32.72 -7.22 -9.12
N ARG A 64 33.11 -6.90 -7.87
CA ARG A 64 32.98 -7.82 -6.72
C ARG A 64 31.57 -7.86 -6.12
N VAL A 65 30.72 -6.93 -6.47
CA VAL A 65 29.28 -6.94 -6.15
C VAL A 65 28.55 -7.45 -7.38
N VAL A 66 28.10 -8.69 -7.33
CA VAL A 66 27.51 -9.41 -8.48
C VAL A 66 26.01 -9.58 -8.29
N LEU A 67 25.23 -9.17 -9.28
CA LEU A 67 23.80 -9.41 -9.35
C LEU A 67 23.47 -10.30 -10.56
N ALA A 68 22.69 -11.35 -10.36
CA ALA A 68 22.42 -12.35 -11.40
C ALA A 68 20.99 -12.89 -11.32
N LEU A 69 20.38 -13.09 -12.47
CA LEU A 69 19.23 -13.99 -12.57
C LEU A 69 19.71 -15.43 -12.57
N ASP A 70 19.08 -16.27 -11.76
CA ASP A 70 19.39 -17.68 -11.60
C ASP A 70 18.09 -18.50 -11.64
N PRO A 71 17.76 -19.13 -12.78
CA PRO A 71 16.56 -19.95 -12.92
C PRO A 71 16.48 -21.13 -11.94
N GLN A 72 17.62 -21.58 -11.37
CA GLN A 72 17.64 -22.66 -10.38
C GLN A 72 16.97 -22.25 -9.06
N LEU A 73 16.82 -20.95 -8.81
CA LEU A 73 16.10 -20.40 -7.66
C LEU A 73 14.58 -20.27 -7.89
N GLY A 74 14.02 -20.87 -8.97
CA GLY A 74 12.59 -20.82 -9.27
C GLY A 74 11.69 -21.27 -8.11
N GLY A 75 12.16 -22.16 -7.25
CA GLY A 75 11.46 -22.58 -6.04
C GLY A 75 11.27 -21.48 -4.98
N LEU A 76 11.95 -20.33 -5.12
CA LEU A 76 11.76 -19.14 -4.27
C LEU A 76 10.67 -18.18 -4.82
N GLY A 77 10.03 -18.52 -5.95
CA GLY A 77 9.01 -17.68 -6.57
C GLY A 77 9.57 -16.38 -7.19
N ASP A 78 8.68 -15.45 -7.51
CA ASP A 78 9.05 -14.25 -8.28
C ASP A 78 9.83 -13.21 -7.47
N GLU A 79 9.58 -13.11 -6.16
CA GLU A 79 10.20 -12.10 -5.29
C GLU A 79 11.25 -12.67 -4.31
N GLY A 80 11.48 -13.99 -4.34
CA GLY A 80 12.49 -14.61 -3.50
C GLY A 80 13.90 -14.43 -4.04
N TYR A 81 14.90 -14.46 -3.14
CA TYR A 81 16.29 -14.25 -3.49
C TYR A 81 17.26 -15.05 -2.58
N GLY A 82 18.46 -15.24 -3.08
CA GLY A 82 19.63 -15.70 -2.35
C GLY A 82 20.70 -14.60 -2.30
N LEU A 83 21.21 -14.30 -1.12
CA LEU A 83 22.31 -13.35 -0.92
C LEU A 83 23.46 -14.03 -0.19
N THR A 84 24.64 -13.99 -0.80
CA THR A 84 25.88 -14.46 -0.19
C THR A 84 26.85 -13.30 -0.07
N VAL A 85 27.23 -12.96 1.15
CA VAL A 85 28.28 -11.96 1.45
C VAL A 85 29.49 -12.70 1.99
N GLY A 86 30.56 -12.72 1.22
CA GLY A 86 31.88 -13.23 1.61
C GLY A 86 32.89 -12.08 1.75
N PRO A 87 34.09 -12.32 2.30
CA PRO A 87 35.07 -11.24 2.52
C PRO A 87 35.56 -10.57 1.21
N GLN A 88 35.50 -11.28 0.09
CA GLN A 88 36.03 -10.81 -1.18
C GLN A 88 34.96 -10.42 -2.21
N ALA A 89 33.75 -10.96 -2.08
CA ALA A 89 32.65 -10.73 -3.01
C ALA A 89 31.29 -10.81 -2.34
N LEU A 90 30.34 -10.08 -2.92
CA LEU A 90 28.91 -10.14 -2.62
C LEU A 90 28.19 -10.67 -3.85
N LEU A 91 27.34 -11.69 -3.68
CA LEU A 91 26.55 -12.29 -4.74
C LEU A 91 25.07 -12.27 -4.37
N LEU A 92 24.26 -11.54 -5.16
CA LEU A 92 22.81 -11.50 -5.08
C LEU A 92 22.21 -12.23 -6.27
N ARG A 93 21.37 -13.24 -6.01
CA ARG A 93 20.70 -14.04 -7.05
C ARG A 93 19.20 -14.11 -6.81
N ALA A 94 18.42 -14.16 -7.88
CA ALA A 94 16.98 -14.42 -7.83
C ALA A 94 16.52 -15.08 -9.14
N ALA A 95 15.36 -15.75 -9.11
CA ALA A 95 14.78 -16.31 -10.33
C ALA A 95 14.21 -15.22 -11.26
N ARG A 96 13.78 -14.10 -10.69
CA ARG A 96 13.15 -12.97 -11.39
C ARG A 96 13.74 -11.63 -10.93
N PRO A 97 13.62 -10.57 -11.75
CA PRO A 97 14.13 -9.24 -11.40
C PRO A 97 13.60 -8.70 -10.06
N ASP A 98 12.32 -8.95 -9.72
CA ASP A 98 11.72 -8.46 -8.48
C ASP A 98 12.43 -9.01 -7.24
N GLY A 99 12.85 -10.28 -7.25
CA GLY A 99 13.65 -10.85 -6.16
C GLY A 99 14.99 -10.13 -5.96
N LEU A 100 15.64 -9.69 -7.06
CA LEU A 100 16.86 -8.88 -6.97
C LEU A 100 16.58 -7.53 -6.31
N LEU A 101 15.44 -6.86 -6.64
CA LEU A 101 15.05 -5.60 -6.02
C LEU A 101 14.84 -5.77 -4.50
N ARG A 102 14.24 -6.90 -4.06
CA ARG A 102 14.09 -7.22 -2.62
C ARG A 102 15.45 -7.47 -1.95
N GLY A 103 16.36 -8.16 -2.62
CA GLY A 103 17.71 -8.41 -2.15
C GLY A 103 18.53 -7.12 -1.99
N VAL A 104 18.37 -6.14 -2.89
CA VAL A 104 18.99 -4.81 -2.79
C VAL A 104 18.57 -4.13 -1.48
N GLN A 105 17.31 -4.20 -1.08
CA GLN A 105 16.86 -3.63 0.20
C GLN A 105 17.50 -4.34 1.41
N THR A 106 17.74 -5.63 1.30
CA THR A 106 18.46 -6.37 2.35
C THR A 106 19.93 -5.95 2.44
N ILE A 107 20.60 -5.75 1.31
CA ILE A 107 21.98 -5.21 1.29
C ILE A 107 22.03 -3.85 1.98
N ARG A 108 21.08 -2.96 1.73
CA ARG A 108 20.97 -1.65 2.39
C ARG A 108 20.82 -1.78 3.91
N GLN A 109 20.04 -2.74 4.38
CA GLN A 109 19.83 -2.96 5.82
C GLN A 109 21.01 -3.66 6.52
N LEU A 110 21.87 -4.36 5.79
CA LEU A 110 23.12 -4.95 6.33
C LEU A 110 24.23 -3.93 6.53
N LEU A 111 24.16 -2.80 5.84
CA LEU A 111 25.08 -1.67 6.05
C LEU A 111 24.74 -0.92 7.35
N PRO A 112 25.70 -0.15 7.91
CA PRO A 112 25.41 0.78 8.99
C PRO A 112 24.26 1.74 8.61
N PRO A 113 23.40 2.15 9.58
CA PRO A 113 22.27 3.04 9.31
C PRO A 113 22.64 4.32 8.58
N GLU A 114 23.83 4.84 8.80
CA GLU A 114 24.40 6.04 8.15
C GLU A 114 24.46 5.92 6.63
N ALA A 115 24.51 4.69 6.09
CA ALA A 115 24.41 4.44 4.64
C ALA A 115 23.05 4.81 4.04
N LEU A 116 22.07 5.13 4.88
CA LEU A 116 20.72 5.56 4.45
C LEU A 116 20.54 7.08 4.49
N SER A 117 21.37 7.82 5.23
CA SER A 117 21.15 9.26 5.49
C SER A 117 21.85 10.19 4.50
N GLY A 118 22.94 9.76 3.89
CA GLY A 118 23.82 10.65 3.13
C GLY A 118 24.66 11.59 4.01
N GLY A 119 25.83 11.98 3.48
CA GLY A 119 26.71 12.96 4.13
C GLY A 119 27.60 12.45 5.25
N ALA A 120 27.53 11.19 5.62
CA ALA A 120 28.45 10.61 6.60
C ALA A 120 29.86 10.51 6.03
N ARG A 121 30.85 11.08 6.76
CA ARG A 121 32.27 11.07 6.38
C ARG A 121 33.08 10.20 7.35
N GLY A 122 34.08 9.50 6.81
CA GLY A 122 35.01 8.72 7.64
C GLY A 122 34.44 7.42 8.18
N ILE A 123 33.31 6.92 7.63
CA ILE A 123 32.73 5.64 7.99
C ILE A 123 33.28 4.56 7.05
N SER A 124 33.63 3.41 7.61
CA SER A 124 33.89 2.19 6.84
C SER A 124 32.56 1.53 6.48
N TRP A 125 32.29 1.38 5.20
CA TRP A 125 31.07 0.74 4.71
C TRP A 125 31.24 -0.78 4.67
N GLU A 126 30.91 -1.43 5.78
CA GLU A 126 31.12 -2.86 5.97
C GLU A 126 29.81 -3.62 6.06
N LEU A 127 29.73 -4.74 5.35
CA LEU A 127 28.66 -5.73 5.50
C LEU A 127 29.21 -6.95 6.24
N PRO A 128 28.48 -7.48 7.23
CA PRO A 128 28.85 -8.76 7.84
C PRO A 128 28.73 -9.89 6.82
N CYS A 129 29.66 -10.83 6.86
CA CYS A 129 29.57 -12.02 6.00
C CYS A 129 28.39 -12.90 6.42
N VAL A 130 27.56 -13.28 5.45
CA VAL A 130 26.28 -13.97 5.69
C VAL A 130 25.79 -14.70 4.45
N GLU A 131 25.04 -15.77 4.64
CA GLU A 131 24.17 -16.34 3.63
C GLU A 131 22.72 -16.14 4.02
N ILE A 132 21.91 -15.60 3.10
CA ILE A 132 20.49 -15.37 3.27
C ILE A 132 19.74 -16.06 2.12
N SER A 133 18.70 -16.82 2.49
CA SER A 133 17.68 -17.31 1.54
C SER A 133 16.33 -16.81 2.02
N ASP A 134 15.63 -16.07 1.18
CA ASP A 134 14.46 -15.32 1.59
C ASP A 134 13.35 -15.36 0.53
N VAL A 135 12.11 -15.45 1.00
CA VAL A 135 10.91 -15.51 0.16
C VAL A 135 9.72 -14.95 0.93
N PRO A 136 8.86 -14.14 0.31
CA PRO A 136 7.65 -13.65 0.95
C PRO A 136 6.63 -14.78 1.17
N ALA A 137 5.91 -14.70 2.30
CA ALA A 137 4.80 -15.63 2.58
C ALA A 137 3.54 -15.28 1.79
N HIS A 138 3.33 -13.99 1.49
CA HIS A 138 2.15 -13.52 0.78
C HIS A 138 2.56 -12.68 -0.44
N PRO A 139 1.91 -12.89 -1.61
CA PRO A 139 2.17 -12.12 -2.82
C PRO A 139 1.68 -10.67 -2.73
N TRP A 140 0.68 -10.36 -1.90
CA TRP A 140 0.19 -9.00 -1.68
C TRP A 140 0.64 -8.45 -0.32
N ARG A 141 1.38 -7.36 -0.35
CA ARG A 141 1.88 -6.65 0.83
C ARG A 141 1.71 -5.16 0.56
N GLY A 142 0.50 -4.67 0.85
CA GLY A 142 0.06 -3.35 0.42
C GLY A 142 0.15 -2.28 1.50
N ALA A 143 0.20 -1.04 1.05
CA ALA A 143 -0.14 0.14 1.84
C ALA A 143 -0.96 1.10 0.98
N MET A 144 -2.08 1.58 1.52
CA MET A 144 -2.93 2.60 0.90
C MET A 144 -2.59 3.96 1.49
N LEU A 145 -2.62 4.97 0.65
CA LEU A 145 -2.57 6.37 1.04
C LEU A 145 -3.72 7.12 0.40
N ASP A 146 -4.56 7.72 1.24
CA ASP A 146 -5.60 8.63 0.83
C ASP A 146 -5.00 10.00 0.50
N VAL A 147 -5.13 10.41 -0.75
CA VAL A 147 -4.74 11.74 -1.24
C VAL A 147 -5.96 12.59 -1.62
N ALA A 148 -7.14 12.01 -1.51
CA ALA A 148 -8.40 12.70 -1.82
C ALA A 148 -8.82 13.62 -0.67
N ARG A 149 -8.82 13.15 0.58
CA ARG A 149 -9.18 13.98 1.73
C ARG A 149 -8.14 15.05 1.99
N HIS A 150 -6.84 14.68 2.03
CA HIS A 150 -5.74 15.65 2.07
C HIS A 150 -4.67 15.33 1.02
N PHE A 151 -4.59 16.20 0.02
CA PHE A 151 -3.63 16.08 -1.08
C PHE A 151 -2.18 16.08 -0.56
N GLN A 152 -1.39 15.16 -1.07
CA GLN A 152 0.05 15.07 -0.80
C GLN A 152 0.84 15.32 -2.08
N PRO A 153 1.93 16.10 -2.04
CA PRO A 153 2.73 16.38 -3.23
C PRO A 153 3.41 15.10 -3.75
N VAL A 154 3.61 15.02 -5.06
CA VAL A 154 4.22 13.83 -5.70
C VAL A 154 5.61 13.50 -5.14
N SER A 155 6.36 14.48 -4.67
CA SER A 155 7.65 14.27 -4.00
C SER A 155 7.52 13.44 -2.72
N TYR A 156 6.42 13.64 -1.99
CA TYR A 156 6.13 12.80 -0.82
C TYR A 156 5.71 11.38 -1.22
N LEU A 157 4.95 11.22 -2.30
CA LEU A 157 4.60 9.90 -2.82
C LEU A 157 5.85 9.10 -3.22
N HIS A 158 6.85 9.74 -3.83
CA HIS A 158 8.14 9.10 -4.11
C HIS A 158 8.83 8.62 -2.82
N ARG A 159 8.87 9.47 -1.78
CA ARG A 159 9.40 9.10 -0.47
C ARG A 159 8.61 7.93 0.16
N TYR A 160 7.28 7.96 0.07
CA TYR A 160 6.44 6.89 0.59
C TYR A 160 6.74 5.54 -0.09
N VAL A 161 6.92 5.54 -1.41
CA VAL A 161 7.36 4.37 -2.20
C VAL A 161 8.75 3.90 -1.76
N ASP A 162 9.70 4.80 -1.53
CA ASP A 162 11.06 4.44 -1.07
C ASP A 162 11.02 3.74 0.31
N LEU A 163 10.18 4.24 1.20
CA LEU A 163 9.97 3.63 2.52
C LEU A 163 9.23 2.28 2.42
N MET A 164 8.23 2.16 1.55
CA MET A 164 7.57 0.88 1.27
C MET A 164 8.57 -0.16 0.75
N ALA A 165 9.40 0.20 -0.22
CA ALA A 165 10.37 -0.68 -0.83
C ALA A 165 11.41 -1.18 0.19
N LEU A 166 11.91 -0.31 1.09
CA LEU A 166 12.82 -0.69 2.17
C LEU A 166 12.24 -1.82 3.05
N HIS A 167 10.93 -1.80 3.26
CA HIS A 167 10.19 -2.81 4.02
C HIS A 167 9.62 -3.95 3.16
N LYS A 168 10.03 -4.05 1.88
CA LYS A 168 9.60 -5.08 0.91
C LYS A 168 8.09 -5.13 0.68
N LEU A 169 7.37 -4.03 0.91
CA LEU A 169 5.99 -3.86 0.45
C LEU A 169 5.98 -3.70 -1.08
N ASN A 170 4.91 -4.16 -1.73
CA ASN A 170 4.89 -4.26 -3.20
C ASN A 170 3.67 -3.64 -3.89
N VAL A 171 2.67 -3.19 -3.14
CA VAL A 171 1.49 -2.52 -3.72
C VAL A 171 1.24 -1.22 -2.98
N LEU A 172 1.41 -0.09 -3.69
CA LEU A 172 0.88 1.20 -3.27
C LEU A 172 -0.55 1.32 -3.81
N HIS A 173 -1.53 1.28 -2.93
CA HIS A 173 -2.91 1.61 -3.25
C HIS A 173 -3.08 3.13 -3.10
N LEU A 174 -3.35 3.82 -4.18
CA LEU A 174 -3.46 5.27 -4.23
C LEU A 174 -4.94 5.66 -4.36
N HIS A 175 -5.54 6.12 -3.25
CA HIS A 175 -6.93 6.56 -3.19
C HIS A 175 -7.04 7.99 -3.74
N LEU A 176 -7.40 8.09 -5.03
CA LEU A 176 -7.27 9.32 -5.83
C LEU A 176 -8.50 10.21 -5.81
N THR A 177 -9.67 9.65 -5.47
CA THR A 177 -10.95 10.36 -5.56
C THR A 177 -11.86 10.00 -4.41
N ASP A 178 -12.58 11.00 -3.91
CA ASP A 178 -13.60 10.86 -2.87
C ASP A 178 -14.54 12.07 -2.89
N ASP A 179 -15.51 12.14 -1.99
CA ASP A 179 -16.45 13.25 -1.84
C ASP A 179 -15.76 14.62 -1.66
N GLN A 180 -14.58 14.61 -1.02
CA GLN A 180 -13.84 15.81 -0.66
C GLN A 180 -12.76 16.23 -1.65
N GLY A 181 -12.52 15.42 -2.69
CA GLY A 181 -11.53 15.79 -3.68
C GLY A 181 -11.31 14.78 -4.79
N TRP A 182 -11.05 15.28 -5.97
CA TRP A 182 -10.64 14.52 -7.15
C TRP A 182 -9.23 14.91 -7.56
N ARG A 183 -8.27 13.98 -7.57
CA ARG A 183 -6.83 14.29 -7.72
C ARG A 183 -6.23 13.87 -9.05
N MET A 184 -6.92 13.05 -9.83
CA MET A 184 -6.44 12.55 -11.11
C MET A 184 -6.99 13.40 -12.28
N PRO A 185 -6.14 13.90 -13.20
CA PRO A 185 -6.61 14.62 -14.40
C PRO A 185 -7.20 13.64 -15.41
N VAL A 186 -8.33 14.02 -15.98
CA VAL A 186 -9.01 13.33 -17.08
C VAL A 186 -9.23 14.33 -18.21
N ASP A 187 -8.63 14.09 -19.37
CA ASP A 187 -8.65 15.06 -20.48
C ASP A 187 -10.06 15.33 -21.00
N ALA A 188 -10.89 14.28 -21.06
CA ALA A 188 -12.29 14.39 -21.47
C ALA A 188 -13.14 15.17 -20.44
N TYR A 189 -12.71 15.22 -19.18
CA TYR A 189 -13.48 15.81 -18.08
C TYR A 189 -12.62 16.77 -17.22
N PRO A 190 -12.12 17.89 -17.76
CA PRO A 190 -11.15 18.75 -17.08
C PRO A 190 -11.68 19.41 -15.79
N ARG A 191 -13.01 19.52 -15.64
CA ARG A 191 -13.63 20.06 -14.42
C ARG A 191 -13.48 19.14 -13.22
N LEU A 192 -13.16 17.86 -13.40
CA LEU A 192 -12.90 16.95 -12.29
C LEU A 192 -11.77 17.46 -11.38
N THR A 193 -10.69 18.01 -11.96
CA THR A 193 -9.60 18.60 -11.18
C THR A 193 -9.80 20.10 -10.92
N SER A 194 -10.31 20.86 -11.90
CA SER A 194 -10.44 22.32 -11.76
C SER A 194 -11.62 22.75 -10.85
N VAL A 195 -12.60 21.89 -10.63
CA VAL A 195 -13.70 22.07 -9.68
C VAL A 195 -13.58 21.03 -8.56
N GLY A 196 -13.62 19.73 -8.91
CA GLY A 196 -13.58 18.63 -7.94
C GLY A 196 -12.28 18.55 -7.12
N GLY A 197 -11.19 19.16 -7.60
CA GLY A 197 -9.92 19.25 -6.87
C GLY A 197 -9.88 20.33 -5.77
N HIS A 198 -10.97 21.09 -5.55
CA HIS A 198 -11.02 22.23 -4.64
C HIS A 198 -12.21 22.13 -3.69
N ARG A 199 -11.98 22.23 -2.39
CA ARG A 199 -13.06 22.41 -1.39
C ARG A 199 -12.85 23.70 -0.60
N ALA A 200 -13.98 24.36 -0.27
CA ALA A 200 -13.96 25.70 0.34
C ALA A 200 -13.45 25.71 1.78
N GLN A 201 -13.60 24.58 2.49
CA GLN A 201 -13.12 24.39 3.87
C GLN A 201 -13.03 22.89 4.17
N SER A 202 -12.39 22.55 5.28
CA SER A 202 -12.34 21.18 5.80
C SER A 202 -12.87 21.13 7.22
N LEU A 203 -13.64 20.10 7.56
CA LEU A 203 -14.19 19.95 8.92
C LEU A 203 -13.09 19.82 9.98
N SER A 204 -11.93 19.26 9.60
CA SER A 204 -10.83 19.04 10.54
C SER A 204 -10.10 20.30 10.99
N ASP A 205 -9.99 21.33 10.15
CA ASP A 205 -9.17 22.50 10.39
C ASP A 205 -9.82 23.84 9.93
N GLY A 206 -10.98 23.78 9.28
CA GLY A 206 -11.69 24.94 8.75
C GLY A 206 -11.01 25.63 7.56
N VAL A 207 -9.94 25.04 7.00
CA VAL A 207 -9.13 25.66 5.95
C VAL A 207 -9.55 25.15 4.57
N PRO A 208 -9.56 26.02 3.53
CA PRO A 208 -9.71 25.58 2.14
C PRO A 208 -8.62 24.58 1.76
N HIS A 209 -8.97 23.55 0.97
CA HIS A 209 -8.02 22.56 0.52
C HIS A 209 -8.11 22.34 -0.98
N SER A 210 -6.95 22.19 -1.64
CA SER A 210 -6.89 21.96 -3.07
C SER A 210 -5.64 21.21 -3.47
N GLY A 211 -5.72 20.55 -4.62
CA GLY A 211 -4.59 19.85 -5.24
C GLY A 211 -5.07 18.84 -6.27
N ALA A 212 -4.24 18.63 -7.28
CA ALA A 212 -4.39 17.57 -8.25
C ALA A 212 -3.01 17.27 -8.85
N TYR A 213 -2.83 16.06 -9.30
CA TYR A 213 -1.62 15.65 -10.02
C TYR A 213 -1.71 15.97 -11.49
N THR A 214 -0.57 16.11 -12.13
CA THR A 214 -0.47 16.07 -13.59
C THR A 214 -0.25 14.62 -14.06
N LYS A 215 -0.62 14.31 -15.29
CA LYS A 215 -0.32 13.00 -15.90
C LYS A 215 1.20 12.69 -15.91
N ALA A 216 2.03 13.72 -16.07
CA ALA A 216 3.48 13.58 -16.05
C ALA A 216 3.99 13.16 -14.66
N GLU A 217 3.45 13.74 -13.58
CA GLU A 217 3.77 13.35 -12.19
C GLU A 217 3.34 11.92 -11.90
N LEU A 218 2.12 11.52 -12.29
CA LEU A 218 1.63 10.15 -12.10
C LEU A 218 2.47 9.12 -12.87
N ARG A 219 2.81 9.41 -14.14
CA ARG A 219 3.72 8.54 -14.91
C ARG A 219 5.12 8.48 -14.27
N GLY A 220 5.58 9.59 -13.70
CA GLY A 220 6.83 9.67 -12.94
C GLY A 220 6.80 8.77 -11.71
N LEU A 221 5.71 8.84 -10.93
CA LEU A 221 5.48 8.01 -9.75
C LEU A 221 5.43 6.51 -10.10
N VAL A 222 4.68 6.14 -11.14
CA VAL A 222 4.57 4.75 -11.61
C VAL A 222 5.94 4.19 -12.01
N ARG A 223 6.74 4.98 -12.72
CA ARG A 223 8.09 4.58 -13.12
C ARG A 223 8.99 4.39 -11.90
N HIS A 224 9.02 5.36 -10.98
CA HIS A 224 9.78 5.32 -9.73
C HIS A 224 9.41 4.11 -8.86
N ALA A 225 8.12 3.81 -8.74
CA ALA A 225 7.62 2.66 -8.00
C ALA A 225 8.06 1.33 -8.64
N ARG A 226 7.93 1.20 -9.96
CA ARG A 226 8.34 0.00 -10.70
C ARG A 226 9.83 -0.31 -10.53
N GLU A 227 10.68 0.71 -10.59
CA GLU A 227 12.13 0.56 -10.38
C GLU A 227 12.47 0.03 -8.97
N ARG A 228 11.52 0.09 -8.03
CA ARG A 228 11.63 -0.38 -6.64
C ARG A 228 10.83 -1.66 -6.37
N GLY A 229 10.22 -2.22 -7.40
CA GLY A 229 9.36 -3.40 -7.28
C GLY A 229 8.02 -3.09 -6.59
N VAL A 230 7.52 -1.86 -6.69
CA VAL A 230 6.22 -1.45 -6.15
C VAL A 230 5.26 -1.18 -7.31
N THR A 231 4.09 -1.81 -7.29
CA THR A 231 2.99 -1.53 -8.21
C THR A 231 2.12 -0.43 -7.62
N VAL A 232 1.80 0.59 -8.41
CA VAL A 232 0.81 1.60 -8.02
C VAL A 232 -0.56 1.16 -8.53
N MET A 233 -1.44 0.78 -7.63
CA MET A 233 -2.85 0.48 -7.89
C MET A 233 -3.68 1.74 -7.65
N PRO A 234 -4.28 2.32 -8.70
CA PRO A 234 -5.17 3.47 -8.54
C PRO A 234 -6.53 3.05 -8.04
N GLU A 235 -7.17 3.92 -7.26
CA GLU A 235 -8.57 3.83 -6.89
C GLU A 235 -9.34 5.05 -7.38
N ILE A 236 -10.46 4.78 -8.04
CA ILE A 236 -11.46 5.76 -8.47
C ILE A 236 -12.79 5.30 -7.89
N GLU A 237 -13.30 6.07 -6.96
CA GLU A 237 -14.54 5.74 -6.27
C GLU A 237 -15.76 5.79 -7.19
N MET A 238 -16.60 4.75 -7.08
CA MET A 238 -17.91 4.64 -7.69
C MET A 238 -18.71 3.48 -7.09
N PRO A 239 -20.05 3.53 -7.01
CA PRO A 239 -20.90 4.67 -7.37
C PRO A 239 -21.14 5.63 -6.21
N GLY A 240 -20.68 5.34 -4.99
CA GLY A 240 -20.60 6.20 -3.82
C GLY A 240 -19.31 7.04 -3.80
N HIS A 241 -19.14 7.91 -2.81
CA HIS A 241 -17.95 8.76 -2.61
C HIS A 241 -17.60 9.64 -3.84
N VAL A 242 -18.64 10.15 -4.52
CA VAL A 242 -18.51 10.82 -5.84
C VAL A 242 -18.89 12.30 -5.82
N ARG A 243 -19.08 12.90 -4.65
CA ARG A 243 -19.55 14.28 -4.52
C ARG A 243 -18.65 15.29 -5.23
N ALA A 244 -17.33 15.07 -5.24
CA ALA A 244 -16.41 15.94 -6.00
C ALA A 244 -16.66 15.86 -7.52
N ALA A 245 -16.96 14.66 -8.04
CA ALA A 245 -17.33 14.49 -9.44
C ALA A 245 -18.69 15.13 -9.75
N LEU A 246 -19.68 14.98 -8.87
CA LEU A 246 -21.01 15.57 -9.02
C LEU A 246 -20.98 17.11 -8.90
N ALA A 247 -20.10 17.67 -8.11
CA ALA A 247 -19.86 19.12 -8.07
C ALA A 247 -19.33 19.63 -9.41
N ALA A 248 -18.46 18.86 -10.07
CA ALA A 248 -17.92 19.17 -11.38
C ALA A 248 -18.95 18.95 -12.50
N TYR A 249 -19.70 17.85 -12.45
CA TYR A 249 -20.64 17.40 -13.48
C TYR A 249 -21.96 16.92 -12.85
N PRO A 250 -22.87 17.83 -12.48
CA PRO A 250 -24.12 17.48 -11.80
C PRO A 250 -25.03 16.51 -12.58
N GLY A 251 -24.90 16.51 -13.91
CA GLY A 251 -25.65 15.59 -14.79
C GLY A 251 -25.35 14.10 -14.56
N LEU A 252 -24.29 13.77 -13.83
CA LEU A 252 -23.93 12.38 -13.48
C LEU A 252 -24.72 11.86 -12.27
N GLY A 253 -25.38 12.73 -11.50
CA GLY A 253 -26.16 12.35 -10.31
C GLY A 253 -27.64 12.06 -10.62
N ASN A 254 -28.38 11.74 -9.58
CA ASN A 254 -29.82 11.49 -9.64
C ASN A 254 -30.66 12.78 -9.66
N HIS A 255 -30.05 13.92 -9.37
CA HIS A 255 -30.68 15.24 -9.29
C HIS A 255 -29.85 16.28 -10.07
N PRO A 256 -29.85 16.24 -11.41
CA PRO A 256 -28.98 17.08 -12.26
C PRO A 256 -29.27 18.59 -12.13
N GLU A 257 -30.44 18.98 -11.62
CA GLU A 257 -30.83 20.36 -11.31
C GLU A 257 -30.16 20.92 -10.05
N ARG A 258 -29.65 20.07 -9.17
CA ARG A 258 -28.98 20.50 -7.94
C ARG A 258 -27.55 20.96 -8.25
N ARG A 259 -27.21 22.13 -7.75
CA ARG A 259 -25.81 22.58 -7.70
C ARG A 259 -25.18 22.08 -6.43
N LEU A 260 -24.15 21.27 -6.57
CA LEU A 260 -23.43 20.65 -5.47
C LEU A 260 -22.05 21.30 -5.37
N ASP A 261 -21.60 21.55 -4.14
CA ASP A 261 -20.21 21.87 -3.84
C ASP A 261 -19.45 20.59 -3.49
N VAL A 262 -18.13 20.61 -3.68
CA VAL A 262 -17.23 19.57 -3.16
C VAL A 262 -17.43 19.46 -1.66
N TRP A 263 -17.55 18.25 -1.15
CA TRP A 263 -17.94 18.05 0.23
C TRP A 263 -16.86 18.51 1.21
N THR A 264 -17.32 19.11 2.31
CA THR A 264 -16.43 19.73 3.32
C THR A 264 -16.47 19.01 4.66
N ARG A 265 -17.21 17.89 4.73
CA ARG A 265 -17.39 17.08 5.94
C ARG A 265 -16.74 15.71 5.78
N TRP A 266 -16.69 14.95 6.86
CA TRP A 266 -16.26 13.58 6.91
C TRP A 266 -17.45 12.62 7.08
N GLY A 267 -17.27 11.35 6.72
CA GLY A 267 -18.29 10.32 6.79
C GLY A 267 -18.90 9.98 5.43
N VAL A 268 -20.05 9.33 5.42
CA VAL A 268 -20.77 8.88 4.22
C VAL A 268 -21.65 10.01 3.69
N CYS A 269 -21.47 10.35 2.41
CA CYS A 269 -22.29 11.35 1.71
C CYS A 269 -23.49 10.65 1.02
N ASP A 270 -24.67 11.25 1.13
CA ASP A 270 -25.90 10.65 0.58
C ASP A 270 -26.00 10.71 -0.96
N THR A 271 -25.13 11.50 -1.61
CA THR A 271 -25.17 11.67 -3.08
C THR A 271 -24.35 10.60 -3.78
N VAL A 272 -24.97 9.93 -4.74
CA VAL A 272 -24.34 8.85 -5.52
C VAL A 272 -24.52 9.09 -7.01
N PHE A 273 -23.74 8.39 -7.83
CA PHE A 273 -23.96 8.42 -9.28
C PHE A 273 -25.35 7.92 -9.65
N GLY A 274 -25.91 8.51 -10.71
CA GLY A 274 -27.07 7.96 -11.39
C GLY A 274 -26.75 6.63 -12.10
N VAL A 275 -27.79 5.97 -12.63
CA VAL A 275 -27.66 4.66 -13.28
C VAL A 275 -28.02 4.70 -14.77
N HIS A 276 -27.93 5.85 -15.39
CA HIS A 276 -28.14 6.05 -16.82
C HIS A 276 -26.86 5.82 -17.62
N GLU A 277 -26.98 5.55 -18.91
CA GLU A 277 -25.84 5.13 -19.74
C GLU A 277 -24.71 6.19 -19.80
N GLU A 278 -25.04 7.48 -19.75
CA GLU A 278 -24.06 8.56 -19.73
C GLU A 278 -23.13 8.49 -18.50
N VAL A 279 -23.58 7.97 -17.38
CA VAL A 279 -22.74 7.73 -16.20
C VAL A 279 -21.79 6.56 -16.45
N LEU A 280 -22.29 5.47 -17.03
CA LEU A 280 -21.44 4.33 -17.38
C LEU A 280 -20.38 4.72 -18.41
N ASP A 281 -20.75 5.54 -19.40
CA ASP A 281 -19.81 6.05 -20.41
C ASP A 281 -18.77 7.00 -19.80
N PHE A 282 -19.19 7.84 -18.85
CA PHE A 282 -18.27 8.64 -18.05
C PHE A 282 -17.26 7.75 -17.28
N CYS A 283 -17.74 6.75 -16.54
CA CYS A 283 -16.88 5.85 -15.79
C CYS A 283 -15.91 5.09 -16.71
N ARG A 284 -16.37 4.59 -17.86
CA ARG A 284 -15.51 3.91 -18.85
C ARG A 284 -14.42 4.84 -19.36
N THR A 285 -14.77 6.07 -19.75
CA THR A 285 -13.80 7.07 -20.23
C THR A 285 -12.75 7.40 -19.17
N VAL A 286 -13.17 7.56 -17.91
CA VAL A 286 -12.25 7.78 -16.79
C VAL A 286 -11.32 6.58 -16.63
N LEU A 287 -11.85 5.36 -16.64
CA LEU A 287 -11.07 4.13 -16.46
C LEU A 287 -10.11 3.87 -17.63
N GLU A 288 -10.46 4.25 -18.87
CA GLU A 288 -9.52 4.20 -20.00
C GLU A 288 -8.29 5.07 -19.76
N GLU A 289 -8.48 6.30 -19.27
CA GLU A 289 -7.36 7.19 -18.93
C GLU A 289 -6.58 6.71 -17.70
N VAL A 290 -7.24 6.06 -16.73
CA VAL A 290 -6.58 5.38 -15.61
C VAL A 290 -5.68 4.26 -16.12
N MET A 291 -6.18 3.42 -17.03
CA MET A 291 -5.42 2.29 -17.56
C MET A 291 -4.23 2.73 -18.43
N ASP A 292 -4.30 3.89 -19.08
CA ASP A 292 -3.16 4.50 -19.80
C ASP A 292 -2.06 4.96 -18.83
N LEU A 293 -2.43 5.50 -17.69
CA LEU A 293 -1.49 6.03 -16.71
C LEU A 293 -0.88 4.93 -15.80
N PHE A 294 -1.68 3.93 -15.44
CA PHE A 294 -1.32 2.91 -14.47
C PHE A 294 -1.30 1.51 -15.11
N PRO A 295 -0.12 0.93 -15.33
CA PRO A 295 0.01 -0.42 -15.90
C PRO A 295 -0.29 -1.54 -14.88
N SER A 296 -0.83 -1.19 -13.72
CA SER A 296 -1.25 -2.14 -12.69
C SER A 296 -2.23 -3.16 -13.26
N PRO A 297 -2.05 -4.46 -12.98
CA PRO A 297 -3.07 -5.45 -13.33
C PRO A 297 -4.36 -5.27 -12.53
N TYR A 298 -4.32 -4.59 -11.40
CA TYR A 298 -5.46 -4.32 -10.52
C TYR A 298 -5.88 -2.85 -10.64
N ILE A 299 -7.18 -2.62 -10.78
CA ILE A 299 -7.80 -1.28 -10.73
C ILE A 299 -8.87 -1.34 -9.64
N HIS A 300 -8.74 -0.48 -8.64
CA HIS A 300 -9.72 -0.39 -7.56
C HIS A 300 -10.80 0.64 -7.93
N VAL A 301 -12.04 0.26 -7.72
CA VAL A 301 -13.22 1.07 -8.09
C VAL A 301 -14.13 1.37 -6.90
N GLY A 302 -13.59 1.28 -5.68
CA GLY A 302 -14.32 1.57 -4.45
C GLY A 302 -15.45 0.58 -4.20
N GLY A 303 -16.66 1.09 -4.15
CA GLY A 303 -17.90 0.31 -4.00
C GLY A 303 -18.42 0.22 -2.58
N ASP A 304 -17.73 0.83 -1.62
CA ASP A 304 -18.12 0.87 -0.21
C ASP A 304 -19.11 2.01 0.08
N GLU A 305 -19.77 1.86 1.21
CA GLU A 305 -20.61 2.89 1.84
C GLU A 305 -21.56 3.63 0.87
N CYS A 306 -22.10 2.93 -0.13
CA CYS A 306 -22.97 3.51 -1.14
C CYS A 306 -24.44 3.56 -0.66
N PRO A 307 -24.99 4.74 -0.28
CA PRO A 307 -26.39 4.86 0.09
C PRO A 307 -27.31 4.64 -1.11
N THR A 308 -28.41 3.94 -0.91
CA THR A 308 -29.38 3.63 -1.98
C THR A 308 -30.56 4.59 -2.04
N THR A 309 -30.66 5.52 -1.10
CA THR A 309 -31.82 6.42 -0.94
C THR A 309 -32.14 7.22 -2.21
N GLU A 310 -31.11 7.81 -2.85
CA GLU A 310 -31.34 8.57 -4.09
C GLU A 310 -31.87 7.67 -5.22
N TRP A 311 -31.46 6.40 -5.28
CA TRP A 311 -32.00 5.44 -6.26
C TRP A 311 -33.42 5.01 -5.93
N GLU A 312 -33.74 4.83 -4.64
CA GLU A 312 -35.09 4.50 -4.19
C GLU A 312 -36.09 5.62 -4.49
N GLU A 313 -35.65 6.88 -4.43
CA GLU A 313 -36.47 8.05 -4.74
C GLU A 313 -36.53 8.37 -6.24
N SER A 314 -35.51 7.97 -7.02
CA SER A 314 -35.41 8.30 -8.45
C SER A 314 -36.33 7.43 -9.33
N PRO A 315 -37.27 8.03 -10.10
CA PRO A 315 -38.03 7.27 -11.07
C PRO A 315 -37.18 6.59 -12.15
N ALA A 316 -36.07 7.22 -12.55
CA ALA A 316 -35.16 6.67 -13.54
C ALA A 316 -34.43 5.43 -13.00
N ALA A 317 -33.97 5.47 -11.75
CA ALA A 317 -33.30 4.34 -11.11
C ALA A 317 -34.27 3.17 -10.89
N ARG A 318 -35.50 3.43 -10.44
CA ARG A 318 -36.54 2.38 -10.34
C ARG A 318 -36.87 1.74 -11.70
N SER A 319 -36.93 2.56 -12.76
CA SER A 319 -37.17 2.03 -14.11
C SER A 319 -35.98 1.18 -14.59
N ARG A 320 -34.75 1.58 -14.28
CA ARG A 320 -33.54 0.80 -14.59
C ARG A 320 -33.57 -0.53 -13.84
N ALA A 321 -33.82 -0.53 -12.54
CA ALA A 321 -33.91 -1.76 -11.74
C ALA A 321 -34.96 -2.75 -12.32
N ALA A 322 -36.12 -2.25 -12.67
CA ALA A 322 -37.16 -3.07 -13.29
C ALA A 322 -36.73 -3.61 -14.67
N ALA A 323 -36.06 -2.80 -15.49
CA ALA A 323 -35.59 -3.21 -16.82
C ALA A 323 -34.47 -4.29 -16.74
N GLU A 324 -33.65 -4.24 -15.70
CA GLU A 324 -32.60 -5.22 -15.44
C GLU A 324 -33.08 -6.44 -14.64
N GLY A 325 -34.38 -6.48 -14.26
CA GLY A 325 -34.96 -7.59 -13.52
C GLY A 325 -34.50 -7.70 -12.06
N LEU A 326 -34.12 -6.58 -11.46
CA LEU A 326 -33.69 -6.49 -10.07
C LEU A 326 -34.90 -6.38 -9.14
N ASP A 327 -34.80 -6.96 -7.94
CA ASP A 327 -35.90 -7.00 -6.96
C ASP A 327 -36.14 -5.62 -6.31
N ALA A 328 -35.08 -4.84 -6.10
CA ALA A 328 -35.12 -3.52 -5.48
C ALA A 328 -34.09 -2.55 -6.10
N PRO A 329 -34.32 -1.21 -6.00
CA PRO A 329 -33.34 -0.23 -6.44
C PRO A 329 -31.97 -0.34 -5.74
N GLY A 330 -31.91 -0.86 -4.51
CA GLY A 330 -30.65 -1.14 -3.81
C GLY A 330 -29.76 -2.15 -4.53
N ASP A 331 -30.34 -3.09 -5.29
CA ASP A 331 -29.60 -4.09 -6.05
C ASP A 331 -28.84 -3.49 -7.25
N LEU A 332 -29.13 -2.22 -7.58
CA LEU A 332 -28.39 -1.46 -8.60
C LEU A 332 -26.91 -1.29 -8.24
N HIS A 333 -26.52 -1.37 -6.97
CA HIS A 333 -25.11 -1.36 -6.58
C HIS A 333 -24.36 -2.56 -7.23
N GLY A 334 -24.82 -3.77 -7.01
CA GLY A 334 -24.23 -4.97 -7.60
C GLY A 334 -24.26 -4.95 -9.13
N TRP A 335 -25.37 -4.47 -9.73
CA TRP A 335 -25.49 -4.30 -11.18
C TRP A 335 -24.46 -3.30 -11.71
N PHE A 336 -24.32 -2.11 -11.08
CA PHE A 336 -23.36 -1.09 -11.46
C PHE A 336 -21.93 -1.63 -11.39
N MET A 337 -21.55 -2.23 -10.25
CA MET A 337 -20.25 -2.83 -10.07
C MET A 337 -19.96 -3.93 -11.11
N GLY A 338 -20.98 -4.74 -11.46
CA GLY A 338 -20.86 -5.75 -12.51
C GLY A 338 -20.58 -5.16 -13.90
N ARG A 339 -21.24 -4.05 -14.25
CA ARG A 339 -20.99 -3.36 -15.53
C ARG A 339 -19.57 -2.80 -15.61
N ILE A 340 -19.10 -2.22 -14.52
CA ILE A 340 -17.72 -1.67 -14.44
C ILE A 340 -16.68 -2.80 -14.37
N GLY A 341 -16.93 -3.83 -13.59
CA GLY A 341 -16.05 -5.01 -13.50
C GLY A 341 -15.84 -5.69 -14.85
N SER A 342 -16.95 -5.95 -15.57
CA SER A 342 -16.90 -6.55 -16.91
C SER A 342 -16.06 -5.70 -17.88
N PHE A 343 -16.27 -4.37 -17.87
CA PHE A 343 -15.46 -3.46 -18.69
C PHE A 343 -13.95 -3.58 -18.39
N LEU A 344 -13.55 -3.62 -17.13
CA LEU A 344 -12.14 -3.78 -16.75
C LEU A 344 -11.58 -5.13 -17.20
N VAL A 345 -12.35 -6.22 -17.05
CA VAL A 345 -11.95 -7.56 -17.49
C VAL A 345 -11.76 -7.62 -19.02
N GLU A 346 -12.66 -7.01 -19.79
CA GLU A 346 -12.54 -6.89 -21.25
C GLU A 346 -11.25 -6.18 -21.68
N HIS A 347 -10.74 -5.26 -20.83
CA HIS A 347 -9.47 -4.56 -21.03
C HIS A 347 -8.25 -5.25 -20.38
N GLY A 348 -8.41 -6.51 -19.94
CA GLY A 348 -7.33 -7.31 -19.36
C GLY A 348 -6.91 -6.86 -17.95
N ARG A 349 -7.77 -6.12 -17.23
CA ARG A 349 -7.54 -5.69 -15.86
C ARG A 349 -8.38 -6.52 -14.88
N ARG A 350 -7.95 -6.53 -13.62
CA ARG A 350 -8.68 -7.18 -12.52
C ARG A 350 -9.38 -6.11 -11.70
N PRO A 351 -10.71 -6.07 -11.71
CA PRO A 351 -11.45 -5.17 -10.84
C PRO A 351 -11.18 -5.52 -9.39
N THR A 352 -10.99 -4.51 -8.58
CA THR A 352 -10.83 -4.62 -7.13
C THR A 352 -11.83 -3.70 -6.47
N GLY A 353 -12.41 -4.09 -5.36
CA GLY A 353 -13.38 -3.26 -4.63
C GLY A 353 -13.45 -3.61 -3.16
N TRP A 354 -13.96 -2.66 -2.38
CA TRP A 354 -14.25 -2.86 -0.97
C TRP A 354 -15.49 -3.73 -0.80
N ALA A 355 -15.45 -4.65 0.14
CA ALA A 355 -16.61 -5.44 0.50
C ALA A 355 -16.93 -5.32 1.97
N GLU A 356 -18.18 -5.02 2.27
CA GLU A 356 -18.68 -4.84 3.62
C GLU A 356 -19.15 -6.14 4.27
N THR A 357 -19.67 -7.05 3.47
CA THR A 357 -20.19 -8.36 3.91
C THR A 357 -19.43 -9.54 3.29
N GLY A 358 -18.60 -9.27 2.28
CA GLY A 358 -17.86 -10.27 1.51
C GLY A 358 -18.69 -11.01 0.47
N GLY A 359 -19.89 -10.54 0.16
CA GLY A 359 -20.79 -11.23 -0.76
C GLY A 359 -21.48 -10.37 -1.80
N GLU A 360 -21.28 -9.08 -1.77
CA GLU A 360 -21.97 -8.08 -2.59
C GLU A 360 -21.30 -7.82 -3.94
N LEU A 361 -20.00 -8.07 -4.07
CA LEU A 361 -19.30 -7.82 -5.32
C LEU A 361 -19.44 -8.98 -6.32
N PRO A 362 -19.45 -8.67 -7.64
CA PRO A 362 -19.46 -9.66 -8.70
C PRO A 362 -18.25 -10.62 -8.68
N PRO A 363 -18.38 -11.85 -9.21
CA PRO A 363 -17.37 -12.90 -9.08
C PRO A 363 -15.97 -12.58 -9.63
N GLU A 364 -15.87 -11.69 -10.60
CA GLU A 364 -14.60 -11.27 -11.20
C GLU A 364 -13.75 -10.38 -10.31
N PHE A 365 -14.32 -9.82 -9.24
CA PHE A 365 -13.62 -8.91 -8.35
C PHE A 365 -12.60 -9.61 -7.46
N THR A 366 -11.45 -8.97 -7.29
CA THR A 366 -10.59 -9.15 -6.11
C THR A 366 -11.21 -8.31 -4.99
N VAL A 367 -11.46 -8.95 -3.86
CA VAL A 367 -12.23 -8.34 -2.77
C VAL A 367 -11.29 -7.86 -1.67
N MET A 368 -11.41 -6.59 -1.28
CA MET A 368 -10.79 -6.06 -0.07
C MET A 368 -11.82 -6.01 1.05
N THR A 369 -11.56 -6.71 2.16
CA THR A 369 -12.46 -6.78 3.31
C THR A 369 -11.89 -6.00 4.48
N TRP A 370 -12.69 -5.09 5.05
CA TRP A 370 -12.22 -4.15 6.07
C TRP A 370 -12.96 -4.22 7.41
N ARG A 371 -14.24 -4.65 7.43
CA ARG A 371 -15.07 -4.66 8.64
C ARG A 371 -14.75 -5.87 9.53
N ASP A 372 -15.12 -7.06 9.13
CA ASP A 372 -15.00 -8.28 9.92
C ASP A 372 -14.15 -9.33 9.19
N PRO A 373 -13.23 -10.03 9.88
CA PRO A 373 -12.43 -11.11 9.27
C PRO A 373 -13.28 -12.23 8.63
N GLU A 374 -14.51 -12.49 9.12
CA GLU A 374 -15.40 -13.50 8.52
C GLU A 374 -15.94 -13.07 7.14
N HIS A 375 -15.95 -11.78 6.82
CA HIS A 375 -16.27 -11.31 5.47
C HIS A 375 -15.23 -11.77 4.46
N ALA A 376 -13.94 -11.76 4.84
CA ALA A 376 -12.85 -12.31 4.02
C ALA A 376 -13.06 -13.80 3.73
N ARG A 377 -13.49 -14.56 4.74
CA ARG A 377 -13.80 -15.98 4.59
C ARG A 377 -15.02 -16.21 3.68
N THR A 378 -16.04 -15.40 3.84
CA THR A 378 -17.23 -15.43 2.98
C THR A 378 -16.87 -15.19 1.52
N ALA A 379 -16.07 -14.17 1.24
CA ALA A 379 -15.57 -13.88 -0.11
C ALA A 379 -14.72 -15.04 -0.68
N ALA A 380 -13.79 -15.59 0.12
CA ALA A 380 -12.97 -16.72 -0.28
C ALA A 380 -13.80 -17.97 -0.63
N ARG A 381 -14.84 -18.28 0.15
CA ARG A 381 -15.79 -19.38 -0.12
C ARG A 381 -16.61 -19.18 -1.39
N ARG A 382 -16.87 -17.94 -1.76
CA ARG A 382 -17.51 -17.57 -3.04
C ARG A 382 -16.56 -17.61 -4.23
N GLY A 383 -15.26 -17.87 -4.00
CA GLY A 383 -14.26 -18.02 -5.05
C GLY A 383 -13.46 -16.76 -5.37
N HIS A 384 -13.72 -15.65 -4.68
CA HIS A 384 -12.93 -14.42 -4.85
C HIS A 384 -11.49 -14.59 -4.40
N GLN A 385 -10.58 -13.90 -5.05
CA GLN A 385 -9.30 -13.54 -4.43
C GLN A 385 -9.53 -12.45 -3.38
N VAL A 386 -8.82 -12.53 -2.25
CA VAL A 386 -9.07 -11.67 -1.10
C VAL A 386 -7.79 -10.98 -0.66
N VAL A 387 -7.90 -9.69 -0.37
CA VAL A 387 -6.91 -8.92 0.37
C VAL A 387 -7.53 -8.50 1.71
N THR A 388 -6.90 -8.88 2.82
CA THR A 388 -7.41 -8.53 4.13
C THR A 388 -6.95 -7.15 4.55
N ALA A 389 -7.89 -6.32 4.97
CA ALA A 389 -7.68 -4.91 5.32
C ALA A 389 -8.42 -4.54 6.61
N HIS A 390 -8.49 -5.47 7.58
CA HIS A 390 -9.31 -5.36 8.77
C HIS A 390 -9.01 -4.09 9.59
N HIS A 391 -10.01 -3.20 9.76
CA HIS A 391 -9.79 -1.85 10.30
C HIS A 391 -9.16 -1.83 11.69
N ARG A 392 -9.49 -2.79 12.58
CA ARG A 392 -8.92 -2.87 13.94
C ARG A 392 -7.46 -3.34 14.00
N ALA A 393 -6.85 -3.63 12.86
CA ALA A 393 -5.47 -4.11 12.78
C ALA A 393 -4.63 -3.45 11.69
N THR A 394 -5.26 -2.89 10.65
CA THR A 394 -4.54 -2.37 9.49
C THR A 394 -4.86 -0.93 9.13
N TYR A 395 -5.86 -0.28 9.79
CA TYR A 395 -6.13 1.14 9.60
C TYR A 395 -5.19 1.97 10.48
N LEU A 396 -4.24 2.61 9.84
CA LEU A 396 -3.18 3.37 10.50
C LEU A 396 -3.55 4.85 10.73
N ASP A 397 -4.75 5.25 10.41
CA ASP A 397 -5.36 6.54 10.76
C ASP A 397 -5.92 6.58 12.18
N TYR A 398 -6.16 5.42 12.81
CA TYR A 398 -6.48 5.35 14.24
C TYR A 398 -5.26 5.64 15.12
N ALA A 399 -5.49 6.15 16.32
CA ALA A 399 -4.45 6.34 17.33
C ALA A 399 -3.67 5.05 17.61
N GLN A 400 -2.41 5.18 18.01
CA GLN A 400 -1.57 4.01 18.33
C GLN A 400 -1.73 3.57 19.78
N SER A 401 -2.27 4.42 20.63
CA SER A 401 -2.51 4.14 22.06
C SER A 401 -3.54 5.09 22.64
N THR A 402 -3.85 4.90 23.93
CA THR A 402 -4.68 5.80 24.73
C THR A 402 -3.86 6.81 25.52
N ASP A 403 -2.60 7.04 25.16
CA ASP A 403 -1.75 8.00 25.85
C ASP A 403 -2.27 9.43 25.64
N PRO A 404 -2.26 10.30 26.69
CA PRO A 404 -2.75 11.68 26.58
C PRO A 404 -1.99 12.53 25.54
N ASP A 405 -0.74 12.17 25.25
CA ASP A 405 0.13 12.86 24.29
C ASP A 405 0.01 12.29 22.87
N GLU A 406 -0.94 11.37 22.63
CA GLU A 406 -1.16 10.83 21.28
C GLU A 406 -1.69 11.92 20.36
N LEU A 407 -1.20 11.95 19.12
CA LEU A 407 -1.65 12.93 18.14
C LEU A 407 -3.11 12.67 17.74
N PRO A 408 -3.87 13.72 17.37
CA PRO A 408 -5.22 13.56 16.87
C PRO A 408 -5.25 12.56 15.70
N ALA A 409 -6.23 11.66 15.72
CA ALA A 409 -6.41 10.57 14.79
C ALA A 409 -7.91 10.31 14.57
N GLN A 410 -8.26 9.36 13.72
CA GLN A 410 -9.64 8.92 13.55
C GLN A 410 -10.25 8.47 14.89
N ASP A 411 -11.51 8.79 15.10
CA ASP A 411 -12.26 8.34 16.27
C ASP A 411 -12.41 6.82 16.28
N GLY A 412 -12.21 6.22 17.43
CA GLY A 412 -12.36 4.79 17.63
C GLY A 412 -11.32 4.19 18.58
N ASP A 413 -11.34 2.87 18.70
CA ASP A 413 -10.36 2.15 19.50
C ASP A 413 -8.97 2.24 18.86
N PRO A 414 -7.90 2.46 19.65
CA PRO A 414 -6.55 2.47 19.13
C PRO A 414 -6.14 1.17 18.43
N VAL A 415 -5.36 1.31 17.37
CA VAL A 415 -4.71 0.19 16.68
C VAL A 415 -3.24 0.15 17.11
N PRO A 416 -2.89 -0.59 18.18
CA PRO A 416 -1.54 -0.61 18.69
C PRO A 416 -0.60 -1.46 17.83
N LEU A 417 0.68 -1.20 17.92
CA LEU A 417 1.74 -1.91 17.20
C LEU A 417 1.62 -3.44 17.30
N HIS A 418 1.27 -3.95 18.49
CA HIS A 418 1.09 -5.38 18.73
C HIS A 418 -0.08 -5.96 17.91
N ALA A 419 -1.20 -5.25 17.81
CA ALA A 419 -2.36 -5.69 17.04
C ALA A 419 -1.99 -5.85 15.55
N VAL A 420 -1.25 -4.90 15.00
CA VAL A 420 -0.77 -4.97 13.62
C VAL A 420 0.16 -6.17 13.40
N HIS A 421 1.12 -6.39 14.33
CA HIS A 421 2.08 -7.51 14.21
C HIS A 421 1.42 -8.88 14.34
N THR A 422 0.38 -9.01 15.14
CA THR A 422 -0.31 -10.29 15.38
C THR A 422 -1.46 -10.56 14.41
N ASN A 423 -1.83 -9.57 13.59
CA ASN A 423 -2.85 -9.76 12.56
C ASN A 423 -2.37 -10.75 11.49
N ASP A 424 -3.02 -11.89 11.41
CA ASP A 424 -2.73 -12.91 10.41
C ASP A 424 -3.62 -12.70 9.19
N PRO A 425 -3.06 -12.50 7.99
CA PRO A 425 -3.86 -12.40 6.77
C PRO A 425 -4.75 -13.63 6.52
N VAL A 426 -4.27 -14.80 6.97
CA VAL A 426 -5.03 -16.06 6.95
C VAL A 426 -5.25 -16.51 8.39
N PRO A 427 -6.42 -16.21 9.00
CA PRO A 427 -6.70 -16.62 10.38
C PRO A 427 -6.64 -18.13 10.56
N ARG A 428 -6.30 -18.56 11.77
CA ARG A 428 -6.26 -19.99 12.11
C ARG A 428 -7.63 -20.64 11.94
N GLY A 429 -7.64 -21.86 11.42
CA GLY A 429 -8.86 -22.66 11.23
C GLY A 429 -9.52 -22.49 9.87
N TRP A 430 -8.91 -21.74 8.95
CA TRP A 430 -9.33 -21.73 7.55
C TRP A 430 -8.86 -23.02 6.84
N GLY A 431 -9.71 -23.54 5.94
CA GLY A 431 -9.34 -24.65 5.07
C GLY A 431 -8.30 -24.26 4.01
N PRO A 432 -7.60 -25.22 3.41
CA PRO A 432 -6.61 -24.95 2.36
C PRO A 432 -7.18 -24.15 1.17
N ASP A 433 -8.40 -24.44 0.75
CA ASP A 433 -9.07 -23.77 -0.37
C ASP A 433 -9.35 -22.31 -0.06
N GLU A 434 -9.87 -22.01 1.15
CA GLU A 434 -10.09 -20.64 1.62
C GLU A 434 -8.76 -19.89 1.74
N ALA A 435 -7.76 -20.51 2.35
CA ALA A 435 -6.42 -19.93 2.57
C ALA A 435 -5.73 -19.60 1.24
N SER A 436 -5.88 -20.44 0.22
CA SER A 436 -5.28 -20.24 -1.10
C SER A 436 -5.83 -19.03 -1.87
N ARG A 437 -7.00 -18.53 -1.46
CA ARG A 437 -7.63 -17.34 -2.05
C ARG A 437 -7.10 -16.04 -1.47
N VAL A 438 -6.45 -16.07 -0.32
CA VAL A 438 -5.91 -14.87 0.34
C VAL A 438 -4.58 -14.49 -0.30
N LEU A 439 -4.57 -13.37 -1.02
CA LEU A 439 -3.36 -12.80 -1.61
C LEU A 439 -2.41 -12.22 -0.56
N GLY A 440 -2.96 -11.71 0.54
CA GLY A 440 -2.19 -11.08 1.61
C GLY A 440 -2.97 -10.00 2.34
N THR A 441 -2.26 -8.97 2.79
CA THR A 441 -2.84 -7.90 3.61
C THR A 441 -2.34 -6.52 3.17
N GLN A 442 -3.07 -5.49 3.59
CA GLN A 442 -2.76 -4.11 3.29
C GLN A 442 -3.06 -3.22 4.49
N ALA A 443 -2.19 -2.24 4.73
CA ALA A 443 -2.45 -1.13 5.65
C ALA A 443 -3.18 -0.01 4.93
N GLN A 444 -4.10 0.68 5.61
CA GLN A 444 -4.81 1.85 5.13
C GLN A 444 -4.42 3.07 5.96
N LEU A 445 -4.19 4.19 5.29
CA LEU A 445 -4.04 5.49 5.94
C LEU A 445 -5.02 6.47 5.30
N TRP A 446 -6.19 6.60 5.92
CA TRP A 446 -7.17 7.62 5.60
C TRP A 446 -6.70 8.98 6.14
N THR A 447 -7.05 10.07 5.47
CA THR A 447 -6.43 11.37 5.76
C THR A 447 -7.39 12.45 6.21
N GLU A 448 -8.60 12.13 6.66
CA GLU A 448 -9.57 13.11 7.19
C GLU A 448 -8.96 13.98 8.28
N TYR A 449 -8.16 13.39 9.15
CA TYR A 449 -7.48 14.06 10.28
C TYR A 449 -5.96 14.12 10.11
N VAL A 450 -5.43 13.78 8.92
CA VAL A 450 -3.99 13.63 8.67
C VAL A 450 -3.56 14.55 7.54
N THR A 451 -3.17 15.77 7.89
CA THR A 451 -2.98 16.88 6.94
C THR A 451 -1.56 17.04 6.40
N THR A 452 -0.55 16.42 7.03
CA THR A 452 0.87 16.64 6.68
C THR A 452 1.66 15.34 6.54
N PRO A 453 2.75 15.35 5.75
CA PRO A 453 3.68 14.22 5.66
C PRO A 453 4.20 13.71 7.00
N ASP A 454 4.56 14.62 7.92
CA ASP A 454 5.07 14.26 9.24
C ASP A 454 4.02 13.47 10.05
N ARG A 455 2.74 13.83 9.93
CA ARG A 455 1.64 13.11 10.59
C ARG A 455 1.39 11.74 9.94
N ILE A 456 1.48 11.66 8.61
CA ILE A 456 1.41 10.40 7.88
C ILE A 456 2.51 9.46 8.42
N GLU A 457 3.76 9.92 8.49
CA GLU A 457 4.87 9.11 8.98
C GLU A 457 4.70 8.71 10.45
N TYR A 458 4.25 9.63 11.31
CA TYR A 458 4.01 9.33 12.72
C TYR A 458 2.96 8.23 12.91
N LEU A 459 1.84 8.30 12.21
CA LEU A 459 0.77 7.31 12.29
C LEU A 459 1.17 6.00 11.61
N THR A 460 1.91 6.06 10.53
CA THR A 460 2.33 4.89 9.76
C THR A 460 3.42 4.09 10.48
N TYR A 461 4.43 4.75 11.01
CA TYR A 461 5.58 4.08 11.63
C TYR A 461 5.52 4.14 13.16
N PRO A 462 5.87 3.03 13.85
CA PRO A 462 6.46 1.79 13.33
C PRO A 462 5.45 0.69 12.92
N ARG A 463 4.14 0.97 12.89
CA ARG A 463 3.11 -0.04 12.60
C ARG A 463 3.25 -0.68 11.22
N LEU A 464 3.64 0.09 10.20
CA LEU A 464 3.89 -0.45 8.86
C LEU A 464 5.08 -1.42 8.84
N CYS A 465 6.07 -1.23 9.72
CA CYS A 465 7.15 -2.21 9.90
C CYS A 465 6.61 -3.55 10.41
N ALA A 466 5.62 -3.51 11.30
CA ALA A 466 4.97 -4.71 11.85
C ALA A 466 4.14 -5.45 10.80
N LEU A 467 3.34 -4.73 10.02
CA LEU A 467 2.59 -5.31 8.90
C LEU A 467 3.53 -5.92 7.86
N ALA A 468 4.59 -5.22 7.49
CA ALA A 468 5.58 -5.71 6.54
C ALA A 468 6.27 -6.98 7.03
N ASP A 469 6.68 -7.03 8.32
CA ASP A 469 7.28 -8.23 8.92
C ASP A 469 6.28 -9.41 8.88
N ARG A 470 5.02 -9.16 9.21
CA ARG A 470 3.97 -10.19 9.19
C ARG A 470 3.69 -10.70 7.79
N ALA A 471 3.45 -9.81 6.85
CA ALA A 471 3.10 -10.15 5.48
C ALA A 471 4.24 -10.84 4.73
N TRP A 472 5.49 -10.46 5.00
CA TRP A 472 6.67 -11.09 4.41
C TRP A 472 7.00 -12.43 5.07
N SER A 473 7.06 -12.46 6.40
CA SER A 473 7.54 -13.64 7.13
C SER A 473 6.47 -14.73 7.33
N GLY A 474 5.17 -14.45 7.11
CA GLY A 474 4.08 -15.38 7.41
C GLY A 474 3.98 -15.72 8.91
N GLY A 475 4.40 -14.77 9.76
CA GLY A 475 4.40 -14.98 11.21
C GLY A 475 5.53 -15.87 11.76
N ARG A 476 6.55 -16.10 10.97
CA ARG A 476 7.78 -16.70 11.47
C ARG A 476 8.42 -15.78 12.52
N GLY A 477 8.53 -16.25 13.75
CA GLY A 477 9.03 -15.47 14.88
C GLY A 477 7.93 -15.02 15.83
N ASP A 478 8.37 -14.51 16.96
CA ASP A 478 7.51 -14.03 18.03
C ASP A 478 7.58 -12.50 18.18
N TRP A 479 6.71 -11.97 19.01
CA TRP A 479 6.66 -10.55 19.34
C TRP A 479 7.98 -10.02 19.91
N ALA A 480 8.61 -10.76 20.83
CA ALA A 480 9.86 -10.33 21.47
C ALA A 480 10.99 -10.15 20.45
N GLY A 481 11.15 -11.12 19.55
CA GLY A 481 12.14 -11.05 18.48
C GLY A 481 11.83 -9.94 17.46
N PHE A 482 10.57 -9.66 17.17
CA PHE A 482 10.19 -8.50 16.36
C PHE A 482 10.58 -7.20 17.04
N VAL A 483 10.22 -7.01 18.30
CA VAL A 483 10.56 -5.79 19.08
C VAL A 483 12.06 -5.57 19.15
N GLU A 484 12.85 -6.63 19.31
CA GLU A 484 14.31 -6.52 19.31
C GLU A 484 14.83 -6.00 17.95
N ARG A 485 14.38 -6.60 16.84
CA ARG A 485 14.75 -6.13 15.50
C ARG A 485 14.26 -4.68 15.23
N LEU A 486 13.07 -4.35 15.70
CA LEU A 486 12.51 -3.01 15.56
C LEU A 486 13.35 -1.95 16.30
N ARG A 487 13.82 -2.24 17.52
CA ARG A 487 14.71 -1.33 18.25
C ARG A 487 16.00 -1.00 17.49
N HIS A 488 16.57 -1.98 16.79
CA HIS A 488 17.71 -1.74 15.91
C HIS A 488 17.31 -1.01 14.62
N HIS A 489 16.09 -1.25 14.16
CA HIS A 489 15.58 -0.63 12.93
C HIS A 489 15.28 0.86 13.09
N THR A 490 14.95 1.33 14.32
CA THR A 490 14.72 2.77 14.55
C THR A 490 15.90 3.62 14.16
N ALA A 491 17.15 3.14 14.33
CA ALA A 491 18.32 3.85 13.85
C ALA A 491 18.32 4.05 12.32
N ARG A 492 17.71 3.13 11.56
CA ARG A 492 17.52 3.30 10.11
C ARG A 492 16.43 4.31 9.80
N LEU A 493 15.33 4.32 10.57
CA LEU A 493 14.27 5.32 10.45
C LEU A 493 14.80 6.71 10.79
N ASP A 494 15.63 6.84 11.84
CA ASP A 494 16.31 8.08 12.22
C ASP A 494 17.22 8.59 11.07
N ALA A 495 18.03 7.70 10.51
CA ALA A 495 18.92 8.03 9.39
C ALA A 495 18.15 8.50 8.14
N LEU A 496 16.96 7.97 7.91
CA LEU A 496 16.05 8.38 6.84
C LEU A 496 15.21 9.62 7.18
N GLY A 497 15.33 10.16 8.40
CA GLY A 497 14.55 11.30 8.88
C GLY A 497 13.06 11.02 8.97
N VAL A 498 12.66 9.76 9.22
CA VAL A 498 11.25 9.36 9.37
C VAL A 498 10.72 9.85 10.71
N ARG A 499 9.57 10.51 10.69
CA ARG A 499 8.86 11.02 11.87
C ARG A 499 7.97 9.94 12.50
N TYR A 500 8.58 8.84 12.95
CA TYR A 500 7.85 7.73 13.56
C TYR A 500 7.45 7.99 15.02
N ARG A 501 6.42 7.30 15.50
CA ARG A 501 6.05 7.31 16.92
C ARG A 501 7.14 6.64 17.76
N PRO A 502 7.70 7.33 18.78
CA PRO A 502 8.77 6.77 19.61
C PRO A 502 8.36 5.46 20.31
N LEU A 503 9.32 4.54 20.42
CA LEU A 503 9.13 3.28 21.13
C LEU A 503 9.21 3.53 22.65
N THR A 504 8.10 3.35 23.35
CA THR A 504 8.02 3.42 24.80
C THR A 504 7.76 2.03 25.39
N THR A 505 8.03 1.84 26.66
CA THR A 505 7.68 0.59 27.36
C THR A 505 6.18 0.26 27.19
N ARG A 506 5.33 1.29 27.24
CA ARG A 506 3.88 1.15 27.07
C ARG A 506 3.50 0.75 25.63
N SER A 507 4.12 1.37 24.62
CA SER A 507 3.85 1.04 23.20
C SER A 507 4.32 -0.36 22.81
N LEU A 508 5.28 -0.92 23.55
CA LEU A 508 5.85 -2.24 23.34
C LEU A 508 5.23 -3.32 24.24
N ALA A 509 4.40 -2.94 25.22
CA ALA A 509 3.66 -3.92 26.01
C ALA A 509 2.71 -4.69 25.10
N ALA A 510 2.72 -6.03 25.19
CA ALA A 510 1.68 -6.84 24.59
C ALA A 510 0.34 -6.37 25.17
N ALA A 511 -0.67 -6.17 24.33
CA ALA A 511 -2.00 -5.85 24.82
C ALA A 511 -2.41 -6.95 25.82
N SER A 512 -2.48 -6.61 27.12
CA SER A 512 -3.16 -7.45 28.08
C SER A 512 -4.57 -7.64 27.52
N ALA A 513 -5.04 -8.88 27.39
CA ALA A 513 -6.35 -9.23 26.88
C ALA A 513 -7.43 -8.40 27.60
N GLY A 514 -7.68 -7.21 27.03
CA GLY A 514 -8.68 -6.28 27.49
C GLY A 514 -10.03 -6.80 27.04
N THR A 515 -10.86 -7.12 28.00
CA THR A 515 -12.29 -7.43 27.86
C THR A 515 -12.93 -6.54 26.80
N ALA A 516 -13.33 -7.18 25.71
CA ALA A 516 -14.14 -6.54 24.67
C ALA A 516 -15.37 -5.91 25.35
N ARG A 517 -15.51 -4.59 25.24
CA ARG A 517 -16.76 -3.91 25.58
C ARG A 517 -17.77 -4.31 24.50
N PRO A 518 -18.98 -4.74 24.87
CA PRO A 518 -19.99 -5.08 23.87
C PRO A 518 -20.32 -3.84 23.00
N PRO A 519 -20.67 -4.02 21.74
CA PRO A 519 -21.00 -2.93 20.83
C PRO A 519 -22.21 -2.15 21.37
N ARG A 520 -22.11 -0.81 21.32
CA ARG A 520 -23.28 0.09 21.50
C ARG A 520 -23.97 0.29 20.17
#